data_4e7b4dfe626861ac2f535122e60b495f
#
_entry.id   4e7b4dfe626861ac2f535122e60b495f
#
_cell.length_a   1.000
_cell.length_b   1.000
_cell.length_c   1.000
_cell.angle_alpha   90.00
_cell.angle_beta   90.00
_cell.angle_gamma   90.00
#
_symmetry.space_group_name_H-M   'P 1'
#
loop_
_entity.id
_entity.type
_entity.pdbx_description
1 polymer ?
#
loop_
_entity_poly.entity_id
_entity_poly.type
_entity_poly.pdbx_seq_one_letter_code
_entity_poly.pdbx_strand_id
1 'polypeptide(L)'
;LLPAQVEKFDSGRFYVHSSPYFANWGRPHTWGTGDSHNWGIWYGKKPFESTDTELGRFISEFGFQAFPEMKTIATFAAPEDYQLESEVMNGHQKSSIGNSLIKTYMERDYIVPEKFEDFVYVGLVLQGRGIRHCIEAQRRNRPYCMGTLYWQLNDSWPVVSWSSIDYYGNWKALHYHARQAFAPVYANITSMSDTLAVYLFSDLLETQENLTLELQLTDFQGKKGKCVKLPVSLPANSVKQVFSQPLGQWVTPEDRTDRILTVKLKDRKGNILTENTHYFARTKDLNLPKAKIDYKTRTFDGRCEITLNSKQLAKDVFIQVPMQGAHFSDNFFDLLPGESRKIVITSADIRKGETPAITIKQICDTY
;
A
#
# COMPACT_ATOMS: atom_id res chain seq x y z
N LEU A 1 -32.17 21.68 11.12
CA LEU A 1 -32.39 21.13 12.47
C LEU A 1 -31.08 20.92 13.22
N LEU A 2 -30.12 20.14 12.68
CA LEU A 2 -28.85 19.81 13.35
C LEU A 2 -27.99 21.03 13.67
N PRO A 3 -27.76 22.00 12.74
CA PRO A 3 -26.98 23.20 13.06
C PRO A 3 -27.55 23.96 14.27
N ALA A 4 -28.88 24.09 14.36
CA ALA A 4 -29.51 24.77 15.48
C ALA A 4 -29.34 24.03 16.81
N GLN A 5 -29.23 22.70 16.80
CA GLN A 5 -28.93 21.93 18.01
C GLN A 5 -27.47 22.11 18.44
N VAL A 6 -26.54 22.07 17.48
CA VAL A 6 -25.12 22.32 17.78
C VAL A 6 -24.96 23.74 18.36
N GLU A 7 -25.54 24.74 17.72
CA GLU A 7 -25.50 26.13 18.23
C GLU A 7 -26.07 26.25 19.64
N LYS A 8 -27.15 25.52 19.94
CA LYS A 8 -27.79 25.56 21.24
C LYS A 8 -26.96 24.91 22.34
N PHE A 9 -26.31 23.77 22.05
CA PHE A 9 -25.65 22.93 23.07
C PHE A 9 -24.12 23.01 23.07
N ASP A 10 -23.51 23.50 21.98
CA ASP A 10 -22.07 23.62 21.82
C ASP A 10 -21.73 24.73 20.79
N SER A 11 -22.14 25.96 21.09
CA SER A 11 -22.05 27.14 20.20
C SER A 11 -20.62 27.51 19.80
N GLY A 12 -19.62 27.05 20.55
CA GLY A 12 -18.19 27.24 20.23
C GLY A 12 -17.62 26.23 19.19
N ARG A 13 -18.40 25.23 18.80
CA ARG A 13 -17.96 24.20 17.87
C ARG A 13 -18.35 24.53 16.43
N PHE A 14 -17.35 24.50 15.54
CA PHE A 14 -17.60 24.60 14.12
C PHE A 14 -18.40 23.39 13.62
N TYR A 15 -19.50 23.62 12.92
CA TYR A 15 -20.37 22.60 12.36
C TYR A 15 -20.33 22.61 10.83
N VAL A 16 -19.98 21.47 10.24
CA VAL A 16 -20.03 21.24 8.80
C VAL A 16 -21.25 20.36 8.48
N HIS A 17 -22.15 20.85 7.64
CA HIS A 17 -23.45 20.18 7.38
C HIS A 17 -23.39 19.13 6.25
N SER A 18 -22.30 19.06 5.53
CA SER A 18 -22.12 18.11 4.41
C SER A 18 -20.66 17.74 4.23
N SER A 19 -20.40 16.48 3.86
CA SER A 19 -19.10 16.00 3.35
C SER A 19 -19.34 15.28 2.02
N PRO A 20 -18.73 15.73 0.92
CA PRO A 20 -17.92 16.94 0.82
C PRO A 20 -18.79 18.20 0.90
N TYR A 21 -18.20 19.29 1.38
CA TYR A 21 -18.93 20.56 1.43
C TYR A 21 -19.14 21.13 0.03
N PHE A 22 -18.08 21.25 -0.78
CA PHE A 22 -18.14 21.70 -2.17
C PHE A 22 -17.44 20.78 -3.14
N ALA A 23 -16.32 20.23 -2.72
CA ALA A 23 -15.35 19.66 -3.62
C ALA A 23 -15.53 18.15 -3.84
N ASN A 24 -15.73 17.76 -5.07
CA ASN A 24 -15.63 16.37 -5.49
C ASN A 24 -14.86 16.26 -6.81
N TRP A 25 -14.58 15.04 -7.25
CA TRP A 25 -13.79 14.79 -8.47
C TRP A 25 -14.39 15.39 -9.76
N GLY A 26 -15.72 15.60 -9.80
CA GLY A 26 -16.40 16.25 -10.91
C GLY A 26 -16.36 17.79 -10.86
N ARG A 27 -15.79 18.37 -9.80
CA ARG A 27 -15.70 19.82 -9.58
C ARG A 27 -14.30 20.23 -9.12
N PRO A 28 -13.23 19.98 -9.92
CA PRO A 28 -11.84 20.18 -9.47
C PRO A 28 -11.53 21.65 -9.11
N HIS A 29 -12.24 22.62 -9.68
CA HIS A 29 -12.07 24.04 -9.36
C HIS A 29 -12.48 24.41 -7.92
N THR A 30 -13.19 23.51 -7.21
CA THR A 30 -13.62 23.72 -5.82
C THR A 30 -12.69 23.05 -4.79
N TRP A 31 -11.67 22.29 -5.22
CA TRP A 31 -10.81 21.48 -4.33
C TRP A 31 -10.00 22.30 -3.31
N GLY A 32 -9.81 23.59 -3.54
CA GLY A 32 -9.17 24.50 -2.59
C GLY A 32 -10.02 24.87 -1.38
N THR A 33 -11.29 24.46 -1.30
CA THR A 33 -12.25 24.87 -0.28
C THR A 33 -12.86 23.66 0.42
N GLY A 34 -12.70 23.57 1.74
CA GLY A 34 -13.26 22.51 2.56
C GLY A 34 -12.60 21.14 2.32
N ASP A 35 -13.34 20.09 2.60
CA ASP A 35 -12.97 18.73 2.32
C ASP A 35 -13.37 18.30 0.90
N SER A 36 -12.69 17.28 0.40
CA SER A 36 -12.85 16.80 -0.99
C SER A 36 -13.05 15.30 -1.04
N HIS A 37 -14.04 14.85 -1.85
CA HIS A 37 -14.17 13.45 -2.23
C HIS A 37 -13.52 13.24 -3.61
N ASN A 38 -12.33 12.60 -3.63
CA ASN A 38 -11.60 12.35 -4.86
C ASN A 38 -11.89 10.94 -5.42
N TRP A 39 -13.04 10.77 -6.06
CA TRP A 39 -13.43 9.54 -6.76
C TRP A 39 -12.98 9.51 -8.24
N GLY A 40 -12.07 10.38 -8.63
CA GLY A 40 -11.47 10.37 -9.97
C GLY A 40 -10.76 9.07 -10.28
N ILE A 41 -10.10 8.47 -9.30
CA ILE A 41 -9.43 7.17 -9.42
C ILE A 41 -10.43 6.06 -9.74
N TRP A 42 -11.50 5.92 -8.98
CA TRP A 42 -12.48 4.84 -9.16
C TRP A 42 -13.47 5.18 -10.27
N TYR A 43 -14.46 6.05 -10.00
CA TYR A 43 -15.52 6.38 -10.95
C TYR A 43 -15.01 7.15 -12.18
N GLY A 44 -14.01 7.99 -12.00
CA GLY A 44 -13.40 8.77 -13.08
C GLY A 44 -12.38 7.99 -13.91
N LYS A 45 -12.05 6.75 -13.53
CA LYS A 45 -11.07 5.87 -14.22
C LYS A 45 -9.69 6.51 -14.42
N LYS A 46 -9.34 7.52 -13.62
CA LYS A 46 -8.03 8.17 -13.66
C LYS A 46 -6.95 7.25 -13.07
N PRO A 47 -5.71 7.29 -13.55
CA PRO A 47 -4.61 6.55 -12.94
C PRO A 47 -4.31 7.05 -11.53
N PHE A 48 -3.68 6.22 -10.68
CA PHE A 48 -3.33 6.61 -9.31
C PHE A 48 -2.41 7.83 -9.28
N GLU A 49 -1.54 7.98 -10.26
CA GLU A 49 -0.62 9.11 -10.44
C GLU A 49 -1.34 10.46 -10.63
N SER A 50 -2.63 10.46 -10.98
CA SER A 50 -3.41 11.71 -11.05
C SER A 50 -3.44 12.43 -9.70
N THR A 51 -3.30 11.71 -8.58
CA THR A 51 -3.22 12.30 -7.24
C THR A 51 -1.94 13.07 -6.96
N ASP A 52 -0.92 12.98 -7.79
CA ASP A 52 0.28 13.79 -7.65
C ASP A 52 0.01 15.28 -7.93
N THR A 53 -1.02 15.59 -8.72
CA THR A 53 -1.41 16.94 -9.13
C THR A 53 -2.84 17.32 -8.74
N GLU A 54 -3.74 16.35 -8.59
CA GLU A 54 -5.15 16.57 -8.25
C GLU A 54 -5.36 16.49 -6.74
N LEU A 55 -5.11 17.61 -6.05
CA LEU A 55 -5.06 17.69 -4.60
C LEU A 55 -6.10 18.68 -4.06
N GLY A 56 -6.81 18.26 -3.00
CA GLY A 56 -7.64 19.15 -2.17
C GLY A 56 -6.92 19.56 -0.89
N ARG A 57 -7.53 20.49 -0.15
CA ARG A 57 -7.04 20.93 1.17
C ARG A 57 -7.14 19.81 2.22
N PHE A 58 -8.14 18.95 2.07
CA PHE A 58 -8.41 17.79 2.93
C PHE A 58 -9.17 16.77 2.10
N ILE A 59 -8.53 15.61 1.83
CA ILE A 59 -9.17 14.54 1.06
C ILE A 59 -9.86 13.60 2.05
N SER A 60 -11.17 13.77 2.20
CA SER A 60 -11.99 13.02 3.16
C SER A 60 -12.50 11.68 2.61
N GLU A 61 -12.48 11.50 1.27
CA GLU A 61 -12.72 10.22 0.64
C GLU A 61 -11.92 10.04 -0.66
N PHE A 62 -11.36 8.88 -0.84
CA PHE A 62 -10.84 8.30 -2.08
C PHE A 62 -10.68 6.81 -1.86
N GLY A 63 -10.67 6.00 -2.90
CA GLY A 63 -10.56 4.56 -2.68
C GLY A 63 -10.48 3.75 -3.97
N PHE A 64 -10.14 2.48 -3.80
CA PHE A 64 -10.08 1.48 -4.85
C PHE A 64 -10.53 0.13 -4.31
N GLN A 65 -11.25 -0.68 -5.10
CA GLN A 65 -11.73 -1.98 -4.66
C GLN A 65 -10.70 -3.10 -4.86
N ALA A 66 -10.81 -4.12 -4.02
CA ALA A 66 -10.25 -5.46 -4.26
C ALA A 66 -11.18 -6.53 -3.70
N PHE A 67 -11.06 -7.74 -4.23
CA PHE A 67 -11.62 -8.91 -3.61
C PHE A 67 -11.06 -9.11 -2.20
N PRO A 68 -11.78 -9.75 -1.26
CA PRO A 68 -11.15 -10.28 -0.06
C PRO A 68 -10.26 -11.49 -0.40
N GLU A 69 -9.51 -12.03 0.57
CA GLU A 69 -8.72 -13.25 0.36
C GLU A 69 -9.59 -14.45 -0.03
N MET A 70 -9.00 -15.44 -0.74
CA MET A 70 -9.70 -16.64 -1.19
C MET A 70 -10.42 -17.39 -0.05
N LYS A 71 -9.82 -17.42 1.16
CA LYS A 71 -10.48 -18.05 2.33
C LYS A 71 -11.79 -17.38 2.72
N THR A 72 -11.93 -16.07 2.48
CA THR A 72 -13.18 -15.33 2.67
C THR A 72 -14.14 -15.58 1.51
N ILE A 73 -13.66 -15.60 0.26
CA ILE A 73 -14.48 -15.91 -0.92
C ILE A 73 -15.11 -17.31 -0.78
N ALA A 74 -14.35 -18.29 -0.32
CA ALA A 74 -14.82 -19.66 -0.11
C ALA A 74 -15.96 -19.77 0.93
N THR A 75 -16.28 -18.71 1.68
CA THR A 75 -17.44 -18.73 2.61
C THR A 75 -18.78 -18.42 1.93
N PHE A 76 -18.75 -17.86 0.71
CA PHE A 76 -19.97 -17.49 -0.02
C PHE A 76 -20.01 -17.98 -1.47
N ALA A 77 -18.92 -18.54 -1.99
CA ALA A 77 -18.81 -19.02 -3.37
C ALA A 77 -18.22 -20.43 -3.42
N ALA A 78 -18.70 -21.27 -4.33
CA ALA A 78 -18.12 -22.56 -4.64
C ALA A 78 -17.09 -22.44 -5.78
N PRO A 79 -16.20 -23.43 -5.99
CA PRO A 79 -15.16 -23.36 -7.03
C PRO A 79 -15.68 -23.06 -8.45
N GLU A 80 -16.89 -23.50 -8.79
CA GLU A 80 -17.56 -23.21 -10.06
C GLU A 80 -17.90 -21.72 -10.25
N ASP A 81 -18.00 -20.96 -9.16
CA ASP A 81 -18.28 -19.53 -9.16
C ASP A 81 -17.00 -18.67 -9.25
N TYR A 82 -15.81 -19.27 -9.24
CA TYR A 82 -14.53 -18.54 -9.26
C TYR A 82 -14.26 -17.93 -10.63
N GLN A 83 -15.12 -16.99 -11.02
CA GLN A 83 -15.07 -16.22 -12.26
C GLN A 83 -15.53 -14.79 -11.96
N LEU A 84 -14.88 -13.80 -12.59
CA LEU A 84 -15.15 -12.38 -12.32
C LEU A 84 -16.62 -11.97 -12.44
N GLU A 85 -17.32 -12.54 -13.41
CA GLU A 85 -18.68 -12.14 -13.79
C GLU A 85 -19.71 -13.24 -13.43
N SER A 86 -19.36 -14.19 -12.52
CA SER A 86 -20.37 -15.14 -12.03
C SER A 86 -21.47 -14.41 -11.28
N GLU A 87 -22.66 -15.00 -11.22
CA GLU A 87 -23.81 -14.43 -10.50
C GLU A 87 -23.47 -14.20 -9.02
N VAL A 88 -22.77 -15.16 -8.40
CA VAL A 88 -22.34 -15.06 -7.00
C VAL A 88 -21.35 -13.91 -6.79
N MET A 89 -20.33 -13.77 -7.66
CA MET A 89 -19.37 -12.65 -7.54
C MET A 89 -20.02 -11.30 -7.77
N ASN A 90 -20.95 -11.19 -8.72
CA ASN A 90 -21.71 -9.97 -8.95
C ASN A 90 -22.68 -9.68 -7.78
N GLY A 91 -23.27 -10.70 -7.16
CA GLY A 91 -24.10 -10.58 -5.96
C GLY A 91 -23.31 -10.09 -4.74
N HIS A 92 -22.01 -10.43 -4.66
CA HIS A 92 -21.08 -10.00 -3.60
C HIS A 92 -20.19 -8.82 -4.02
N GLN A 93 -20.67 -7.92 -4.89
CA GLN A 93 -19.95 -6.73 -5.35
C GLN A 93 -20.69 -5.44 -4.96
N LYS A 94 -20.04 -4.56 -4.20
CA LYS A 94 -20.64 -3.26 -3.78
C LYS A 94 -20.77 -2.23 -4.91
N SER A 95 -20.18 -2.46 -6.06
CA SER A 95 -20.22 -1.54 -7.20
C SER A 95 -20.57 -2.28 -8.48
N SER A 96 -21.62 -1.86 -9.18
CA SER A 96 -22.07 -2.51 -10.44
C SER A 96 -21.01 -2.54 -11.55
N ILE A 97 -19.95 -1.73 -11.44
CA ILE A 97 -18.83 -1.68 -12.39
C ILE A 97 -17.53 -2.26 -11.80
N GLY A 98 -17.59 -2.83 -10.58
CA GLY A 98 -16.41 -3.08 -9.77
C GLY A 98 -15.46 -4.11 -10.37
N ASN A 99 -15.97 -5.29 -10.74
CA ASN A 99 -15.14 -6.40 -11.21
C ASN A 99 -14.39 -6.04 -12.50
N SER A 100 -15.09 -5.51 -13.49
CA SER A 100 -14.50 -5.06 -14.75
C SER A 100 -13.53 -3.89 -14.56
N LEU A 101 -13.81 -3.00 -13.61
CA LEU A 101 -12.97 -1.84 -13.34
C LEU A 101 -11.65 -2.24 -12.66
N ILE A 102 -11.66 -3.20 -11.72
CA ILE A 102 -10.45 -3.78 -11.14
C ILE A 102 -9.54 -4.33 -12.26
N LYS A 103 -10.12 -5.10 -13.21
CA LYS A 103 -9.39 -5.63 -14.36
C LYS A 103 -8.79 -4.52 -15.23
N THR A 104 -9.56 -3.47 -15.53
CA THR A 104 -9.09 -2.31 -16.32
C THR A 104 -7.87 -1.63 -15.71
N TYR A 105 -7.84 -1.46 -14.38
CA TYR A 105 -6.67 -0.90 -13.71
C TYR A 105 -5.51 -1.89 -13.64
N MET A 106 -5.80 -3.18 -13.45
CA MET A 106 -4.78 -4.23 -13.46
C MET A 106 -4.03 -4.26 -14.80
N GLU A 107 -4.73 -4.15 -15.93
CA GLU A 107 -4.14 -4.09 -17.28
C GLU A 107 -3.14 -2.93 -17.47
N ARG A 108 -3.26 -1.86 -16.69
CA ARG A 108 -2.32 -0.72 -16.74
C ARG A 108 -0.96 -1.07 -16.16
N ASP A 109 -0.95 -1.76 -15.01
CA ASP A 109 0.23 -1.87 -14.15
C ASP A 109 0.74 -3.30 -13.98
N TYR A 110 -0.08 -4.32 -14.28
CA TYR A 110 0.22 -5.74 -14.07
C TYR A 110 -0.12 -6.57 -15.32
N ILE A 111 0.44 -7.78 -15.41
CA ILE A 111 -0.07 -8.82 -16.29
C ILE A 111 -1.34 -9.37 -15.63
N VAL A 112 -2.45 -9.41 -16.37
CA VAL A 112 -3.71 -9.92 -15.83
C VAL A 112 -3.65 -11.43 -15.78
N PRO A 113 -3.75 -12.06 -14.60
CA PRO A 113 -3.72 -13.51 -14.49
C PRO A 113 -4.96 -14.18 -15.09
N GLU A 114 -4.79 -15.38 -15.63
CA GLU A 114 -5.88 -16.22 -16.13
C GLU A 114 -6.64 -16.91 -15.00
N LYS A 115 -5.92 -17.33 -13.93
CA LYS A 115 -6.52 -18.01 -12.78
C LYS A 115 -7.17 -17.00 -11.85
N PHE A 116 -8.39 -17.30 -11.38
CA PHE A 116 -9.15 -16.42 -10.51
C PHE A 116 -8.42 -16.11 -9.20
N GLU A 117 -7.80 -17.11 -8.56
CA GLU A 117 -7.08 -16.94 -7.30
C GLU A 117 -5.84 -16.03 -7.47
N ASP A 118 -5.20 -16.08 -8.62
CA ASP A 118 -4.09 -15.20 -8.96
C ASP A 118 -4.59 -13.77 -9.25
N PHE A 119 -5.73 -13.64 -9.93
CA PHE A 119 -6.40 -12.36 -10.13
C PHE A 119 -6.78 -11.70 -8.80
N VAL A 120 -7.32 -12.46 -7.85
CA VAL A 120 -7.64 -11.97 -6.50
C VAL A 120 -6.38 -11.44 -5.81
N TYR A 121 -5.29 -12.21 -5.83
CA TYR A 121 -4.02 -11.79 -5.21
C TYR A 121 -3.46 -10.52 -5.88
N VAL A 122 -3.38 -10.47 -7.21
CA VAL A 122 -2.87 -9.29 -7.92
C VAL A 122 -3.78 -8.08 -7.68
N GLY A 123 -5.11 -8.28 -7.57
CA GLY A 123 -6.08 -7.25 -7.23
C GLY A 123 -5.86 -6.66 -5.83
N LEU A 124 -5.52 -7.50 -4.85
CA LEU A 124 -5.14 -7.05 -3.50
C LEU A 124 -3.87 -6.19 -3.52
N VAL A 125 -2.85 -6.61 -4.26
CA VAL A 125 -1.59 -5.85 -4.42
C VAL A 125 -1.85 -4.53 -5.13
N LEU A 126 -2.63 -4.52 -6.21
CA LEU A 126 -3.02 -3.31 -6.97
C LEU A 126 -3.72 -2.29 -6.06
N GLN A 127 -4.72 -2.71 -5.28
CA GLN A 127 -5.40 -1.85 -4.31
C GLN A 127 -4.40 -1.27 -3.30
N GLY A 128 -3.58 -2.13 -2.70
CA GLY A 128 -2.63 -1.73 -1.65
C GLY A 128 -1.62 -0.71 -2.15
N ARG A 129 -0.94 -0.98 -3.26
CA ARG A 129 0.07 -0.10 -3.84
C ARG A 129 -0.52 1.19 -4.41
N GLY A 130 -1.68 1.10 -5.07
CA GLY A 130 -2.35 2.26 -5.63
C GLY A 130 -2.81 3.25 -4.57
N ILE A 131 -3.48 2.79 -3.52
CA ILE A 131 -3.93 3.67 -2.42
C ILE A 131 -2.74 4.19 -1.60
N ARG A 132 -1.68 3.39 -1.42
CA ARG A 132 -0.43 3.86 -0.82
C ARG A 132 0.14 5.05 -1.59
N HIS A 133 0.22 4.97 -2.94
CA HIS A 133 0.68 6.08 -3.78
C HIS A 133 -0.14 7.36 -3.54
N CYS A 134 -1.48 7.23 -3.44
CA CYS A 134 -2.35 8.36 -3.17
C CYS A 134 -2.09 8.99 -1.79
N ILE A 135 -1.94 8.18 -0.75
CA ILE A 135 -1.61 8.66 0.61
C ILE A 135 -0.26 9.39 0.59
N GLU A 136 0.74 8.82 -0.07
CA GLU A 136 2.08 9.41 -0.19
C GLU A 136 2.03 10.76 -0.92
N ALA A 137 1.29 10.87 -2.03
CA ALA A 137 1.11 12.10 -2.79
C ALA A 137 0.45 13.21 -1.96
N GLN A 138 -0.62 12.85 -1.24
CA GLN A 138 -1.36 13.77 -0.37
C GLN A 138 -0.49 14.23 0.81
N ARG A 139 0.21 13.32 1.50
CA ARG A 139 1.13 13.65 2.60
C ARG A 139 2.31 14.51 2.13
N ARG A 140 2.86 14.25 0.95
CA ARG A 140 3.97 15.03 0.36
C ARG A 140 3.58 16.50 0.15
N ASN A 141 2.31 16.78 -0.07
CA ASN A 141 1.81 18.12 -0.34
C ASN A 141 1.40 18.94 0.91
N ARG A 142 1.79 18.49 2.10
CA ARG A 142 1.66 19.32 3.31
C ARG A 142 2.54 20.57 3.19
N PRO A 143 2.11 21.75 3.66
CA PRO A 143 0.88 22.03 4.43
C PRO A 143 -0.34 22.36 3.56
N TYR A 144 -0.30 22.18 2.24
CA TYR A 144 -1.50 22.45 1.41
C TYR A 144 -2.58 21.39 1.68
N CYS A 145 -2.28 20.09 1.53
CA CYS A 145 -3.18 18.99 1.86
C CYS A 145 -2.93 18.53 3.30
N MET A 146 -3.88 18.79 4.19
CA MET A 146 -3.75 18.51 5.63
C MET A 146 -4.56 17.30 6.11
N GLY A 147 -5.24 16.58 5.22
CA GLY A 147 -5.97 15.36 5.55
C GLY A 147 -6.03 14.37 4.42
N THR A 148 -5.96 13.08 4.77
CA THR A 148 -6.07 11.96 3.85
C THR A 148 -6.79 10.81 4.53
N LEU A 149 -8.03 10.53 4.11
CA LEU A 149 -8.90 9.49 4.65
C LEU A 149 -9.37 8.61 3.50
N TYR A 150 -8.90 7.36 3.46
CA TYR A 150 -9.34 6.44 2.41
C TYR A 150 -10.68 5.77 2.75
N TRP A 151 -11.51 5.60 1.78
CA TRP A 151 -12.71 4.77 1.81
C TRP A 151 -12.37 3.37 1.33
N GLN A 152 -12.48 2.33 2.17
CA GLN A 152 -13.01 2.33 3.52
C GLN A 152 -12.21 1.39 4.45
N LEU A 153 -12.45 1.47 5.79
CA LEU A 153 -11.71 0.68 6.76
C LEU A 153 -12.06 -0.81 6.66
N ASN A 154 -13.36 -1.18 6.82
CA ASN A 154 -13.79 -2.56 6.95
C ASN A 154 -15.14 -2.84 6.28
N ASP A 155 -15.51 -4.12 6.23
CA ASP A 155 -16.77 -4.60 5.70
C ASP A 155 -17.74 -5.07 6.79
N SER A 156 -19.05 -5.00 6.51
CA SER A 156 -20.13 -5.47 7.37
C SER A 156 -20.70 -6.84 6.93
N TRP A 157 -20.22 -7.38 5.80
CA TRP A 157 -20.54 -8.70 5.25
C TRP A 157 -19.44 -9.14 4.28
N PRO A 158 -19.30 -10.45 3.94
CA PRO A 158 -18.26 -10.89 2.99
C PRO A 158 -18.57 -10.37 1.58
N VAL A 159 -17.67 -9.52 1.05
CA VAL A 159 -17.98 -8.77 -0.18
C VAL A 159 -16.71 -8.24 -0.85
N VAL A 160 -16.80 -7.98 -2.16
CA VAL A 160 -15.80 -7.20 -2.92
C VAL A 160 -16.06 -5.72 -2.69
N SER A 161 -15.06 -5.01 -2.15
CA SER A 161 -15.24 -3.63 -1.71
C SER A 161 -13.93 -2.83 -1.65
N TRP A 162 -14.05 -1.57 -1.26
CA TRP A 162 -12.92 -0.66 -1.00
C TRP A 162 -12.23 -0.89 0.35
N SER A 163 -12.70 -1.85 1.15
CA SER A 163 -12.19 -2.09 2.51
C SER A 163 -10.72 -2.47 2.54
N SER A 164 -10.04 -2.11 3.63
CA SER A 164 -8.70 -2.58 3.96
C SER A 164 -8.69 -3.80 4.89
N ILE A 165 -9.80 -4.03 5.60
CA ILE A 165 -10.03 -5.20 6.46
C ILE A 165 -11.34 -5.85 5.99
N ASP A 166 -11.34 -7.15 5.75
CA ASP A 166 -12.53 -7.86 5.33
C ASP A 166 -13.48 -8.17 6.50
N TYR A 167 -14.63 -8.77 6.19
CA TYR A 167 -15.66 -9.08 7.19
C TYR A 167 -15.17 -9.97 8.35
N TYR A 168 -14.24 -10.90 8.08
CA TYR A 168 -13.70 -11.81 9.09
C TYR A 168 -12.47 -11.26 9.83
N GLY A 169 -12.11 -9.99 9.59
CA GLY A 169 -10.97 -9.35 10.23
C GLY A 169 -9.63 -9.64 9.56
N ASN A 170 -9.61 -10.27 8.37
CA ASN A 170 -8.37 -10.42 7.62
C ASN A 170 -7.92 -9.09 7.04
N TRP A 171 -6.66 -8.73 7.25
CA TRP A 171 -6.06 -7.55 6.65
C TRP A 171 -5.76 -7.79 5.19
N LYS A 172 -6.36 -7.01 4.31
CA LYS A 172 -6.01 -6.98 2.88
C LYS A 172 -4.67 -6.25 2.68
N ALA A 173 -4.05 -6.39 1.52
CA ALA A 173 -2.79 -5.71 1.20
C ALA A 173 -2.82 -4.21 1.51
N LEU A 174 -3.96 -3.55 1.24
CA LEU A 174 -4.17 -2.14 1.54
C LEU A 174 -3.88 -1.80 3.01
N HIS A 175 -4.29 -2.62 3.97
CA HIS A 175 -4.10 -2.28 5.38
C HIS A 175 -2.61 -2.26 5.79
N TYR A 176 -1.80 -3.18 5.26
CA TYR A 176 -0.34 -3.19 5.47
C TYR A 176 0.32 -1.98 4.81
N HIS A 177 -0.05 -1.67 3.57
CA HIS A 177 0.47 -0.53 2.84
C HIS A 177 0.05 0.82 3.46
N ALA A 178 -1.20 0.95 3.93
CA ALA A 178 -1.69 2.13 4.63
C ALA A 178 -0.95 2.33 5.95
N ARG A 179 -0.76 1.27 6.76
CA ARG A 179 0.03 1.32 7.99
C ARG A 179 1.44 1.88 7.74
N GLN A 180 2.10 1.44 6.66
CA GLN A 180 3.42 1.95 6.29
C GLN A 180 3.33 3.42 5.85
N ALA A 181 2.41 3.76 4.94
CA ALA A 181 2.27 5.11 4.40
C ALA A 181 1.87 6.14 5.45
N PHE A 182 1.18 5.74 6.53
CA PHE A 182 0.82 6.58 7.68
C PHE A 182 1.84 6.51 8.85
N ALA A 183 3.00 5.86 8.66
CA ALA A 183 4.00 5.84 9.70
C ALA A 183 4.42 7.27 10.11
N PRO A 184 4.63 7.53 11.43
CA PRO A 184 4.98 8.87 11.92
C PRO A 184 6.27 9.42 11.34
N VAL A 185 7.24 8.55 11.02
CA VAL A 185 8.44 8.87 10.24
C VAL A 185 8.42 8.04 8.97
N TYR A 186 8.45 8.71 7.83
CA TYR A 186 8.34 8.04 6.54
C TYR A 186 9.25 8.64 5.47
N ALA A 187 9.86 7.77 4.65
CA ALA A 187 10.65 8.17 3.49
C ALA A 187 9.87 7.89 2.21
N ASN A 188 9.39 8.93 1.53
CA ASN A 188 8.70 8.83 0.24
C ASN A 188 9.70 9.05 -0.90
N ILE A 189 9.62 8.20 -1.92
CA ILE A 189 10.49 8.25 -3.10
C ILE A 189 9.62 8.54 -4.32
N THR A 190 10.05 9.47 -5.17
CA THR A 190 9.37 9.78 -6.43
C THR A 190 10.37 9.80 -7.59
N SER A 191 9.89 9.46 -8.80
CA SER A 191 10.64 9.57 -10.05
C SER A 191 9.81 10.33 -11.10
N MET A 192 9.43 11.56 -10.76
CA MET A 192 8.56 12.41 -11.59
C MET A 192 9.39 13.34 -12.47
N SER A 193 8.95 13.61 -13.69
CA SER A 193 9.55 14.56 -14.61
C SER A 193 11.07 14.39 -14.72
N ASP A 194 11.53 13.15 -14.93
CA ASP A 194 12.94 12.75 -15.00
C ASP A 194 13.80 13.14 -13.79
N THR A 195 13.18 13.33 -12.65
CA THR A 195 13.83 13.66 -11.38
C THR A 195 13.54 12.60 -10.34
N LEU A 196 14.59 11.96 -9.80
CA LEU A 196 14.51 11.13 -8.61
C LEU A 196 14.59 12.03 -7.38
N ALA A 197 13.57 12.00 -6.54
CA ALA A 197 13.51 12.78 -5.30
C ALA A 197 13.12 11.92 -4.10
N VAL A 198 13.64 12.30 -2.92
CA VAL A 198 13.27 11.70 -1.64
C VAL A 198 12.76 12.79 -0.71
N TYR A 199 11.59 12.54 -0.15
CA TYR A 199 10.94 13.36 0.86
C TYR A 199 10.90 12.62 2.18
N LEU A 200 11.18 13.29 3.27
CA LEU A 200 10.96 12.77 4.62
C LEU A 200 9.73 13.44 5.22
N PHE A 201 8.87 12.60 5.79
CA PHE A 201 7.68 13.04 6.52
C PHE A 201 7.89 12.80 8.01
N SER A 202 7.51 13.77 8.83
CA SER A 202 7.47 13.65 10.28
C SER A 202 6.10 14.09 10.81
N ASP A 203 5.49 13.23 11.60
CA ASP A 203 4.33 13.56 12.45
C ASP A 203 4.76 13.65 13.92
N LEU A 204 6.06 13.52 14.21
CA LEU A 204 6.62 13.68 15.56
C LEU A 204 6.58 15.15 15.97
N LEU A 205 6.40 15.40 17.26
CA LEU A 205 6.35 16.75 17.86
C LEU A 205 7.76 17.29 18.16
N GLU A 206 8.80 16.49 17.97
CA GLU A 206 10.20 16.85 18.20
C GLU A 206 11.02 16.66 16.96
N THR A 207 11.98 17.57 16.75
CA THR A 207 12.96 17.46 15.66
C THR A 207 13.90 16.29 15.91
N GLN A 208 14.13 15.48 14.87
CA GLN A 208 15.08 14.38 14.91
C GLN A 208 16.39 14.83 14.25
N GLU A 209 17.46 14.85 15.03
CA GLU A 209 18.79 15.29 14.59
C GLU A 209 19.74 14.11 14.38
N ASN A 210 20.86 14.38 13.66
CA ASN A 210 21.95 13.42 13.44
C ASN A 210 21.47 12.12 12.77
N LEU A 211 20.57 12.24 11.80
CA LEU A 211 20.10 11.14 10.99
C LEU A 211 21.01 10.94 9.77
N THR A 212 21.03 9.73 9.25
CA THR A 212 21.68 9.38 7.98
C THR A 212 20.63 8.82 7.01
N LEU A 213 20.46 9.49 5.88
CA LEU A 213 19.70 8.97 4.74
C LEU A 213 20.65 8.16 3.86
N GLU A 214 20.31 6.90 3.62
CA GLU A 214 21.06 5.99 2.74
C GLU A 214 20.18 5.58 1.56
N LEU A 215 20.67 5.83 0.33
CA LEU A 215 20.06 5.41 -0.93
C LEU A 215 20.95 4.33 -1.53
N GLN A 216 20.42 3.14 -1.82
CA GLN A 216 21.16 2.04 -2.43
C GLN A 216 20.41 1.51 -3.64
N LEU A 217 20.99 1.66 -4.83
CA LEU A 217 20.54 0.99 -6.04
C LEU A 217 21.05 -0.45 -6.05
N THR A 218 20.16 -1.40 -6.38
CA THR A 218 20.50 -2.83 -6.44
C THR A 218 19.77 -3.45 -7.62
N ASP A 219 20.36 -4.42 -8.31
CA ASP A 219 19.59 -5.22 -9.27
C ASP A 219 18.78 -6.31 -8.57
N PHE A 220 17.87 -6.96 -9.29
CA PHE A 220 17.00 -8.00 -8.74
C PHE A 220 17.75 -9.28 -8.36
N GLN A 221 19.03 -9.43 -8.75
CA GLN A 221 19.90 -10.53 -8.37
C GLN A 221 20.74 -10.22 -7.11
N GLY A 222 20.66 -8.99 -6.59
CA GLY A 222 21.37 -8.57 -5.39
C GLY A 222 22.71 -7.86 -5.64
N LYS A 223 23.10 -7.61 -6.89
CA LYS A 223 24.32 -6.86 -7.20
C LYS A 223 24.10 -5.39 -6.86
N LYS A 224 24.87 -4.88 -5.92
CA LYS A 224 24.83 -3.48 -5.50
C LYS A 224 25.42 -2.56 -6.56
N GLY A 225 24.70 -1.49 -6.87
CA GLY A 225 25.12 -0.39 -7.72
C GLY A 225 25.41 0.87 -6.91
N LYS A 226 24.98 2.03 -7.43
CA LYS A 226 25.19 3.35 -6.81
C LYS A 226 24.65 3.40 -5.39
N CYS A 227 25.44 3.95 -4.48
CA CYS A 227 25.06 4.21 -3.09
C CYS A 227 25.36 5.67 -2.74
N VAL A 228 24.42 6.32 -2.07
CA VAL A 228 24.59 7.68 -1.56
C VAL A 228 24.18 7.70 -0.09
N LYS A 229 25.01 8.36 0.75
CA LYS A 229 24.73 8.58 2.17
C LYS A 229 24.79 10.07 2.46
N LEU A 230 23.77 10.59 3.12
CA LEU A 230 23.64 12.01 3.42
C LEU A 230 23.30 12.20 4.90
N PRO A 231 23.99 13.13 5.60
CA PRO A 231 23.52 13.59 6.90
C PRO A 231 22.24 14.43 6.71
N VAL A 232 21.22 14.15 7.49
CA VAL A 232 19.96 14.89 7.44
C VAL A 232 19.42 15.15 8.84
N SER A 233 18.57 16.18 8.94
CA SER A 233 17.70 16.40 10.10
C SER A 233 16.24 16.40 9.64
N LEU A 234 15.33 15.99 10.51
CA LEU A 234 13.92 15.91 10.24
C LEU A 234 13.16 16.78 11.26
N PRO A 235 12.73 17.99 10.86
CA PRO A 235 11.99 18.88 11.75
C PRO A 235 10.67 18.25 12.26
N ALA A 236 10.22 18.70 13.43
CA ALA A 236 8.93 18.32 13.98
C ALA A 236 7.80 18.65 12.99
N ASN A 237 6.78 17.78 12.92
CA ASN A 237 5.56 17.94 12.13
C ASN A 237 5.79 18.54 10.73
N SER A 238 6.67 17.91 9.95
CA SER A 238 7.15 18.48 8.69
C SER A 238 7.14 17.50 7.51
N VAL A 239 7.24 18.09 6.32
CA VAL A 239 7.61 17.41 5.08
C VAL A 239 8.80 18.13 4.50
N LYS A 240 9.87 17.39 4.21
CA LYS A 240 11.12 17.98 3.69
C LYS A 240 11.63 17.15 2.53
N GLN A 241 11.88 17.80 1.37
CA GLN A 241 12.67 17.20 0.31
C GLN A 241 14.15 17.22 0.74
N VAL A 242 14.73 16.03 0.86
CA VAL A 242 16.10 15.85 1.37
C VAL A 242 17.07 15.40 0.30
N PHE A 243 16.56 14.96 -0.85
CA PHE A 243 17.35 14.52 -1.98
C PHE A 243 16.62 14.82 -3.30
N SER A 244 17.40 15.23 -4.32
CA SER A 244 16.91 15.41 -5.69
C SER A 244 18.07 15.31 -6.67
N GLN A 245 17.95 14.47 -7.69
CA GLN A 245 18.91 14.32 -8.79
C GLN A 245 18.20 13.93 -10.09
N PRO A 246 18.78 14.24 -11.27
CA PRO A 246 18.28 13.71 -12.54
C PRO A 246 18.21 12.17 -12.52
N LEU A 247 17.08 11.60 -12.98
CA LEU A 247 16.84 10.16 -12.97
C LEU A 247 17.91 9.39 -13.76
N GLY A 248 18.38 9.95 -14.90
CA GLY A 248 19.43 9.35 -15.72
C GLY A 248 20.79 9.20 -15.02
N GLN A 249 21.00 9.82 -13.86
CA GLN A 249 22.19 9.57 -13.04
C GLN A 249 22.07 8.28 -12.19
N TRP A 250 20.90 7.66 -12.14
CA TRP A 250 20.59 6.48 -11.34
C TRP A 250 20.32 5.25 -12.19
N VAL A 251 19.52 5.41 -13.23
CA VAL A 251 19.12 4.32 -14.13
C VAL A 251 19.12 4.81 -15.57
N THR A 252 19.53 3.92 -16.49
CA THR A 252 19.35 4.13 -17.93
C THR A 252 17.99 3.57 -18.37
N PRO A 253 17.48 3.91 -19.57
CA PRO A 253 16.26 3.31 -20.09
C PRO A 253 16.30 1.77 -20.12
N GLU A 254 17.47 1.19 -20.40
CA GLU A 254 17.67 -0.26 -20.55
C GLU A 254 17.63 -1.00 -19.22
N ASP A 255 18.11 -0.38 -18.13
CA ASP A 255 18.22 -1.05 -16.82
C ASP A 255 17.09 -0.71 -15.84
N ARG A 256 16.11 0.14 -16.24
CA ARG A 256 14.94 0.48 -15.42
C ARG A 256 14.10 -0.73 -15.01
N THR A 257 14.13 -1.79 -15.81
CA THR A 257 13.28 -2.98 -15.64
C THR A 257 13.84 -4.01 -14.68
N ASP A 258 15.09 -3.87 -14.22
CA ASP A 258 15.74 -4.81 -13.34
C ASP A 258 16.43 -4.18 -12.12
N ARG A 259 16.11 -2.91 -11.82
CA ARG A 259 16.66 -2.15 -10.69
C ARG A 259 15.62 -1.82 -9.64
N ILE A 260 16.06 -1.85 -8.39
CA ILE A 260 15.31 -1.38 -7.24
C ILE A 260 16.17 -0.39 -6.45
N LEU A 261 15.58 0.73 -6.07
CA LEU A 261 16.17 1.67 -5.14
C LEU A 261 15.61 1.39 -3.75
N THR A 262 16.51 1.21 -2.77
CA THR A 262 16.15 1.15 -1.35
C THR A 262 16.59 2.45 -0.69
N VAL A 263 15.69 3.05 0.09
CA VAL A 263 15.97 4.23 0.90
C VAL A 263 15.77 3.88 2.37
N LYS A 264 16.80 4.13 3.20
CA LYS A 264 16.79 3.90 4.64
C LYS A 264 17.13 5.18 5.37
N LEU A 265 16.33 5.55 6.36
CA LEU A 265 16.65 6.60 7.31
C LEU A 265 17.11 5.95 8.61
N LYS A 266 18.31 6.28 9.05
CA LYS A 266 18.94 5.70 10.23
C LYS A 266 19.22 6.76 11.29
N ASP A 267 19.05 6.39 12.56
CA ASP A 267 19.51 7.21 13.67
C ASP A 267 21.05 7.13 13.84
N ARG A 268 21.58 7.91 14.78
CA ARG A 268 23.03 7.93 15.10
C ARG A 268 23.58 6.58 15.60
N LYS A 269 22.71 5.68 16.06
CA LYS A 269 23.07 4.32 16.51
C LYS A 269 23.00 3.30 15.37
N GLY A 270 22.54 3.71 14.18
CA GLY A 270 22.34 2.85 13.03
C GLY A 270 20.98 2.13 13.00
N ASN A 271 20.07 2.40 13.92
CA ASN A 271 18.71 1.83 13.88
C ASN A 271 17.94 2.42 12.72
N ILE A 272 17.22 1.59 11.98
CA ILE A 272 16.38 2.01 10.85
C ILE A 272 15.08 2.58 11.42
N LEU A 273 14.83 3.86 11.17
CA LEU A 273 13.58 4.55 11.54
C LEU A 273 12.49 4.33 10.49
N THR A 274 12.87 4.31 9.21
CA THR A 274 11.99 4.00 8.08
C THR A 274 12.79 3.46 6.92
N GLU A 275 12.18 2.54 6.17
CA GLU A 275 12.72 1.96 4.95
C GLU A 275 11.64 1.94 3.88
N ASN A 276 12.01 2.25 2.64
CA ASN A 276 11.12 2.18 1.50
C ASN A 276 11.86 1.76 0.24
N THR A 277 11.10 1.23 -0.73
CA THR A 277 11.62 0.78 -2.02
C THR A 277 10.94 1.52 -3.17
N HIS A 278 11.65 1.66 -4.29
CA HIS A 278 11.13 2.28 -5.50
C HIS A 278 11.58 1.50 -6.74
N TYR A 279 10.64 1.27 -7.65
CA TYR A 279 10.86 0.67 -8.97
C TYR A 279 10.76 1.75 -10.04
N PHE A 280 11.49 1.58 -11.14
CA PHE A 280 11.59 2.58 -12.20
C PHE A 280 10.72 2.25 -13.42
N ALA A 281 9.96 1.18 -13.36
CA ALA A 281 8.99 0.74 -14.37
C ALA A 281 7.73 0.17 -13.70
N ARG A 282 6.66 0.02 -14.47
CA ARG A 282 5.43 -0.64 -14.03
C ARG A 282 5.71 -2.11 -13.74
N THR A 283 4.95 -2.71 -12.84
CA THR A 283 5.20 -4.10 -12.43
C THR A 283 5.19 -5.09 -13.60
N LYS A 284 4.30 -4.89 -14.58
CA LYS A 284 4.23 -5.73 -15.78
C LYS A 284 5.46 -5.64 -16.69
N ASP A 285 6.21 -4.54 -16.60
CA ASP A 285 7.38 -4.26 -17.43
C ASP A 285 8.69 -4.65 -16.74
N LEU A 286 8.63 -5.12 -15.46
CA LEU A 286 9.80 -5.51 -14.70
C LEU A 286 10.26 -6.92 -15.09
N ASN A 287 11.56 -7.11 -15.25
CA ASN A 287 12.21 -8.41 -15.45
C ASN A 287 12.35 -9.17 -14.12
N LEU A 288 11.22 -9.47 -13.46
CA LEU A 288 11.21 -10.10 -12.14
C LEU A 288 11.74 -11.54 -12.20
N PRO A 289 12.69 -11.90 -11.32
CA PRO A 289 13.12 -13.28 -11.22
C PRO A 289 12.05 -14.14 -10.53
N LYS A 290 11.93 -15.39 -10.92
CA LYS A 290 11.18 -16.38 -10.14
C LYS A 290 12.00 -16.77 -8.91
N ALA A 291 11.98 -15.91 -7.90
CA ALA A 291 12.81 -16.05 -6.73
C ALA A 291 12.41 -17.27 -5.90
N LYS A 292 13.41 -18.05 -5.46
CA LYS A 292 13.18 -19.09 -4.46
C LYS A 292 13.14 -18.46 -3.08
N ILE A 293 12.02 -18.62 -2.38
CA ILE A 293 11.84 -18.16 -1.00
C ILE A 293 12.02 -19.37 -0.08
N ASP A 294 13.12 -19.38 0.67
CA ASP A 294 13.33 -20.36 1.73
C ASP A 294 12.78 -19.81 3.05
N TYR A 295 12.16 -20.66 3.87
CA TYR A 295 11.65 -20.21 5.15
C TYR A 295 11.81 -21.27 6.26
N LYS A 296 11.81 -20.79 7.51
CA LYS A 296 11.81 -21.61 8.72
C LYS A 296 10.72 -21.08 9.65
N THR A 297 10.09 -22.01 10.39
CA THR A 297 9.03 -21.69 11.34
C THR A 297 9.41 -22.08 12.77
N ARG A 298 8.81 -21.36 13.71
CA ARG A 298 8.86 -21.69 15.14
C ARG A 298 7.50 -21.40 15.73
N THR A 299 6.83 -22.42 16.27
CA THR A 299 5.45 -22.33 16.73
C THR A 299 5.36 -22.38 18.25
N PHE A 300 4.57 -21.47 18.79
CA PHE A 300 4.22 -21.34 20.20
C PHE A 300 2.69 -21.41 20.31
N ASP A 301 2.16 -21.43 21.52
CA ASP A 301 0.73 -21.30 21.72
C ASP A 301 0.24 -19.91 21.29
N GLY A 302 -0.78 -19.86 20.45
CA GLY A 302 -1.32 -18.61 19.88
C GLY A 302 -0.42 -17.89 18.86
N ARG A 303 0.79 -18.40 18.54
CA ARG A 303 1.76 -17.68 17.72
C ARG A 303 2.66 -18.58 16.88
N CYS A 304 2.85 -18.25 15.61
CA CYS A 304 3.86 -18.83 14.74
C CYS A 304 4.81 -17.74 14.22
N GLU A 305 6.10 -17.93 14.39
CA GLU A 305 7.14 -17.09 13.81
C GLU A 305 7.66 -17.73 12.52
N ILE A 306 7.66 -16.98 11.44
CA ILE A 306 8.24 -17.39 10.16
C ILE A 306 9.39 -16.46 9.81
N THR A 307 10.55 -17.04 9.46
CA THR A 307 11.69 -16.28 8.95
C THR A 307 11.90 -16.67 7.51
N LEU A 308 11.78 -15.69 6.61
CA LEU A 308 11.94 -15.87 5.16
C LEU A 308 13.28 -15.29 4.72
N ASN A 309 13.86 -15.88 3.67
CA ASN A 309 15.00 -15.33 2.97
C ASN A 309 14.96 -15.70 1.48
N SER A 310 15.59 -14.88 0.64
CA SER A 310 15.77 -15.16 -0.77
C SER A 310 17.09 -14.56 -1.26
N LYS A 311 17.72 -15.21 -2.24
CA LYS A 311 18.93 -14.68 -2.90
C LYS A 311 18.61 -13.63 -3.97
N GLN A 312 17.37 -13.58 -4.44
CA GLN A 312 16.85 -12.70 -5.48
C GLN A 312 15.68 -11.90 -4.93
N LEU A 313 15.31 -10.82 -5.61
CA LEU A 313 14.12 -10.06 -5.26
C LEU A 313 12.87 -10.93 -5.39
N ALA A 314 12.12 -11.08 -4.31
CA ALA A 314 10.76 -11.59 -4.33
C ALA A 314 9.79 -10.43 -4.06
N LYS A 315 9.02 -10.06 -5.08
CA LYS A 315 8.15 -8.87 -5.03
C LYS A 315 6.74 -9.24 -4.56
N ASP A 316 6.19 -8.40 -3.68
CA ASP A 316 4.82 -8.52 -3.14
C ASP A 316 4.54 -9.86 -2.46
N VAL A 317 5.48 -10.32 -1.62
CA VAL A 317 5.38 -11.60 -0.91
C VAL A 317 4.12 -11.64 -0.05
N PHE A 318 3.26 -12.61 -0.33
CA PHE A 318 2.02 -12.87 0.37
C PHE A 318 2.10 -14.20 1.13
N ILE A 319 1.99 -14.13 2.44
CA ILE A 319 1.95 -15.29 3.35
C ILE A 319 0.49 -15.56 3.69
N GLN A 320 0.06 -16.79 3.49
CA GLN A 320 -1.33 -17.24 3.73
C GLN A 320 -1.37 -18.34 4.78
N VAL A 321 -2.41 -18.31 5.59
CA VAL A 321 -2.81 -19.39 6.50
C VAL A 321 -4.31 -19.61 6.41
N PRO A 322 -4.82 -20.81 6.69
CA PRO A 322 -6.26 -21.11 6.52
C PRO A 322 -7.15 -20.43 7.56
N MET A 323 -6.60 -20.00 8.71
CA MET A 323 -7.38 -19.42 9.80
C MET A 323 -7.93 -18.04 9.43
N GLN A 324 -9.22 -17.81 9.68
CA GLN A 324 -9.85 -16.49 9.58
C GLN A 324 -9.35 -15.57 10.70
N GLY A 325 -9.21 -14.27 10.40
CA GLY A 325 -8.79 -13.27 11.38
C GLY A 325 -7.37 -13.46 11.92
N ALA A 326 -6.53 -14.31 11.29
CA ALA A 326 -5.13 -14.42 11.66
C ALA A 326 -4.41 -13.09 11.38
N HIS A 327 -3.70 -12.57 12.37
CA HIS A 327 -2.96 -11.32 12.27
C HIS A 327 -1.49 -11.60 11.97
N PHE A 328 -0.95 -10.87 10.97
CA PHE A 328 0.47 -10.91 10.60
C PHE A 328 1.16 -9.60 11.01
N SER A 329 2.36 -9.70 11.57
CA SER A 329 3.15 -8.50 11.89
C SER A 329 3.50 -7.71 10.62
N ASP A 330 3.62 -8.36 9.45
CA ASP A 330 3.67 -7.76 8.13
C ASP A 330 3.29 -8.77 7.04
N ASN A 331 2.83 -8.27 5.86
CA ASN A 331 2.47 -9.09 4.71
C ASN A 331 2.45 -8.22 3.44
N PHE A 332 2.40 -8.83 2.25
CA PHE A 332 2.44 -8.12 0.96
C PHE A 332 3.65 -7.17 0.82
N PHE A 333 4.82 -7.66 1.19
CA PHE A 333 6.06 -6.89 1.20
C PHE A 333 7.05 -7.37 0.12
N ASP A 334 8.01 -6.53 -0.22
CA ASP A 334 9.14 -6.94 -1.04
C ASP A 334 10.22 -7.57 -0.15
N LEU A 335 10.66 -8.78 -0.47
CA LEU A 335 11.80 -9.44 0.17
C LEU A 335 13.04 -9.18 -0.70
N LEU A 336 13.94 -8.33 -0.18
CA LEU A 336 15.11 -7.90 -0.92
C LEU A 336 16.16 -9.02 -1.03
N PRO A 337 16.99 -9.01 -2.08
CA PRO A 337 18.04 -10.01 -2.26
C PRO A 337 19.01 -10.10 -1.05
N GLY A 338 19.14 -11.28 -0.48
CA GLY A 338 20.01 -11.54 0.67
C GLY A 338 19.46 -11.04 2.02
N GLU A 339 18.25 -10.48 2.04
CA GLU A 339 17.58 -10.07 3.28
C GLU A 339 16.94 -11.29 3.97
N SER A 340 16.94 -11.25 5.31
CA SER A 340 16.17 -12.16 6.15
C SER A 340 15.06 -11.38 6.85
N ARG A 341 13.80 -11.79 6.65
CA ARG A 341 12.63 -11.11 7.22
C ARG A 341 11.86 -12.04 8.13
N LYS A 342 11.65 -11.59 9.36
CA LYS A 342 10.87 -12.31 10.37
C LYS A 342 9.46 -11.74 10.43
N ILE A 343 8.47 -12.63 10.29
CA ILE A 343 7.04 -12.31 10.41
C ILE A 343 6.47 -13.12 11.57
N VAL A 344 5.63 -12.49 12.37
CA VAL A 344 4.88 -13.11 13.45
C VAL A 344 3.42 -13.25 13.02
N ILE A 345 2.90 -14.46 13.07
CA ILE A 345 1.50 -14.77 12.80
C ILE A 345 0.84 -15.09 14.16
N THR A 346 -0.26 -14.46 14.48
CA THR A 346 -1.03 -14.71 15.71
C THR A 346 -2.45 -15.12 15.39
N SER A 347 -2.93 -16.16 16.06
CA SER A 347 -4.32 -16.63 16.00
C SER A 347 -4.58 -17.53 17.22
N ALA A 348 -5.79 -17.49 17.76
CA ALA A 348 -6.21 -18.39 18.82
C ALA A 348 -6.20 -19.88 18.40
N ASP A 349 -6.21 -20.15 17.10
CA ASP A 349 -6.22 -21.50 16.53
C ASP A 349 -4.82 -22.13 16.41
N ILE A 350 -3.74 -21.35 16.62
CA ILE A 350 -2.37 -21.88 16.58
C ILE A 350 -2.07 -22.60 17.89
N ARG A 351 -1.68 -23.88 17.80
CA ARG A 351 -1.30 -24.72 18.96
C ARG A 351 0.22 -24.89 19.03
N LYS A 352 0.74 -24.97 20.24
CA LYS A 352 2.16 -25.21 20.48
C LYS A 352 2.60 -26.54 19.85
N GLY A 353 3.65 -26.47 19.02
CA GLY A 353 4.19 -27.64 18.34
C GLY A 353 3.51 -28.00 17.01
N GLU A 354 2.41 -27.36 16.67
CA GLU A 354 1.67 -27.54 15.41
C GLU A 354 1.90 -26.34 14.48
N THR A 355 2.71 -26.51 13.43
CA THR A 355 2.89 -25.46 12.45
C THR A 355 1.66 -25.38 11.55
N PRO A 356 1.02 -24.22 11.42
CA PRO A 356 -0.12 -24.06 10.51
C PRO A 356 0.31 -24.32 9.06
N ALA A 357 -0.62 -24.73 8.21
CA ALA A 357 -0.37 -24.80 6.77
C ALA A 357 -0.07 -23.38 6.26
N ILE A 358 1.14 -23.19 5.75
CA ILE A 358 1.60 -21.88 5.25
C ILE A 358 1.81 -22.00 3.74
N THR A 359 1.20 -21.08 3.00
CA THR A 359 1.47 -20.89 1.57
C THR A 359 2.11 -19.52 1.38
N ILE A 360 3.12 -19.44 0.52
CA ILE A 360 3.81 -18.20 0.19
C ILE A 360 3.71 -18.00 -1.32
N LYS A 361 3.30 -16.81 -1.73
CA LYS A 361 3.16 -16.39 -3.13
C LYS A 361 3.91 -15.08 -3.34
N GLN A 362 4.43 -14.86 -4.53
CA GLN A 362 5.01 -13.61 -5.01
C GLN A 362 4.42 -13.25 -6.37
N ILE A 363 4.56 -12.00 -6.80
CA ILE A 363 3.90 -11.54 -8.04
C ILE A 363 4.32 -12.35 -9.28
N CYS A 364 5.59 -12.78 -9.35
CA CYS A 364 6.12 -13.57 -10.47
C CYS A 364 5.52 -14.99 -10.57
N ASP A 365 4.83 -15.48 -9.54
CA ASP A 365 4.15 -16.78 -9.57
C ASP A 365 2.83 -16.74 -10.34
N THR A 366 2.36 -15.55 -10.73
CA THR A 366 1.08 -15.32 -11.43
C THR A 366 1.25 -15.11 -12.94
N TYR A 367 2.48 -15.21 -13.44
CA TYR A 367 2.85 -14.97 -14.83
C TYR A 367 3.11 -16.26 -15.61
#